data_f8e86491c52115f1d99a45a487c5ca61
#
_entry.id   f8e86491c52115f1d99a45a487c5ca61
#
_cell.length_a   1.000
_cell.length_b   1.000
_cell.length_c   1.000
_cell.angle_alpha   90.00
_cell.angle_beta   90.00
_cell.angle_gamma   90.00
#
_symmetry.space_group_name_H-M   'P 1'
#
loop_
_entity.id
_entity.type
_entity.pdbx_description
1 polymer ?
#
loop_
_entity_poly.entity_id
_entity_poly.type
_entity_poly.pdbx_seq_one_letter_code
_entity_poly.pdbx_strand_id
1 'polypeptide(L)'
;MARYISLLRFADQGIRNIKDTIKRGDAAAAEAKKMGMKIIEEFWTMGAYDGVVLFDAPDDETMTAFACKVSSLGNVKTETMRAFRKEEMEKILSKIK
;
A
#
# COMPACT_ATOMS: atom_id res chain seq x y z
N MET A 1 -4.14 -12.12 8.26
CA MET A 1 -4.15 -10.65 8.16
C MET A 1 -4.98 -10.21 6.97
N ALA A 2 -5.50 -9.00 7.04
CA ALA A 2 -6.31 -8.43 5.96
C ALA A 2 -5.42 -7.97 4.80
N ARG A 3 -5.92 -8.12 3.58
CA ARG A 3 -5.24 -7.70 2.36
C ARG A 3 -5.66 -6.28 1.98
N TYR A 4 -4.67 -5.48 1.53
CA TYR A 4 -4.88 -4.13 1.03
C TYR A 4 -4.13 -3.95 -0.28
N ILE A 5 -4.69 -3.14 -1.16
CA ILE A 5 -4.05 -2.72 -2.40
C ILE A 5 -3.88 -1.22 -2.33
N SER A 6 -2.65 -0.76 -2.51
CA SER A 6 -2.32 0.66 -2.52
C SER A 6 -1.89 1.07 -3.91
N LEU A 7 -2.60 2.06 -4.46
CA LEU A 7 -2.25 2.68 -5.73
C LEU A 7 -1.48 3.95 -5.42
N LEU A 8 -0.31 4.11 -6.03
CA LEU A 8 0.59 5.21 -5.71
C LEU A 8 0.73 6.16 -6.88
N ARG A 9 0.79 7.47 -6.57
CA ARG A 9 1.23 8.50 -7.49
C ARG A 9 2.39 9.24 -6.85
N PHE A 10 3.42 9.53 -7.62
CA PHE A 10 4.50 10.38 -7.14
C PHE A 10 4.01 11.81 -6.98
N ALA A 11 4.33 12.42 -5.85
CA ALA A 11 4.24 13.86 -5.68
C ALA A 11 5.44 14.53 -6.38
N ASP A 12 5.42 15.85 -6.50
CA ASP A 12 6.48 16.58 -7.19
C ASP A 12 7.86 16.27 -6.61
N GLN A 13 7.96 16.19 -5.30
CA GLN A 13 9.22 15.84 -4.62
C GLN A 13 9.71 14.45 -5.03
N GLY A 14 8.80 13.47 -5.08
CA GLY A 14 9.13 12.10 -5.47
C GLY A 14 9.58 12.01 -6.92
N ILE A 15 8.96 12.77 -7.80
CA ILE A 15 9.35 12.83 -9.21
C ILE A 15 10.73 13.45 -9.37
N ARG A 16 11.00 14.57 -8.69
CA ARG A 16 12.31 15.22 -8.74
C ARG A 16 13.43 14.30 -8.24
N ASN A 17 13.12 13.45 -7.28
CA ASN A 17 14.08 12.52 -6.68
C ASN A 17 13.78 11.07 -7.10
N ILE A 18 13.37 10.88 -8.34
CA ILE A 18 12.91 9.56 -8.84
C ILE A 18 13.99 8.47 -8.72
N LYS A 19 15.26 8.85 -8.85
CA LYS A 19 16.35 7.88 -8.75
C LYS A 19 16.46 7.21 -7.39
N ASP A 20 15.85 7.78 -6.35
CA ASP A 20 15.83 7.23 -5.00
C ASP A 20 14.60 6.35 -4.73
N THR A 21 13.76 6.11 -5.72
CA THR A 21 12.48 5.41 -5.51
C THR A 21 12.66 4.02 -4.90
N ILE A 22 13.69 3.28 -5.30
CA ILE A 22 13.94 1.94 -4.75
C ILE A 22 14.38 2.03 -3.28
N LYS A 23 15.22 3.00 -2.95
CA LYS A 23 15.63 3.25 -1.56
C LYS A 23 14.43 3.62 -0.68
N ARG A 24 13.54 4.45 -1.22
CA ARG A 24 12.30 4.82 -0.52
C ARG A 24 11.40 3.61 -0.33
N GLY A 25 11.29 2.76 -1.35
CA GLY A 25 10.55 1.50 -1.26
C GLY A 25 11.09 0.57 -0.18
N ASP A 26 12.42 0.43 -0.11
CA ASP A 26 13.07 -0.40 0.89
C ASP A 26 12.84 0.16 2.30
N ALA A 27 12.92 1.47 2.47
CA ALA A 27 12.64 2.12 3.76
C ALA A 27 11.18 1.92 4.19
N ALA A 28 10.24 2.03 3.24
CA ALA A 28 8.83 1.77 3.50
C ALA A 28 8.59 0.31 3.89
N ALA A 29 9.26 -0.63 3.23
CA ALA A 29 9.15 -2.05 3.57
C ALA A 29 9.65 -2.33 4.99
N ALA A 30 10.76 -1.71 5.39
CA ALA A 30 11.28 -1.83 6.75
C ALA A 30 10.30 -1.27 7.78
N GLU A 31 9.68 -0.14 7.49
CA GLU A 31 8.67 0.47 8.36
C GLU A 31 7.42 -0.41 8.46
N ALA A 32 6.94 -0.95 7.35
CA ALA A 32 5.81 -1.86 7.35
C ALA A 32 6.07 -3.06 8.27
N LYS A 33 7.25 -3.63 8.18
CA LYS A 33 7.66 -4.76 9.02
C LYS A 33 7.62 -4.40 10.51
N LYS A 34 8.12 -3.21 10.88
CA LYS A 34 8.07 -2.71 12.26
C LYS A 34 6.65 -2.58 12.78
N MET A 35 5.70 -2.29 11.91
CA MET A 35 4.30 -2.13 12.25
C MET A 35 3.51 -3.44 12.19
N GLY A 36 4.19 -4.57 12.01
CA GLY A 36 3.53 -5.87 11.95
C GLY A 36 2.84 -6.17 10.63
N MET A 37 3.19 -5.44 9.58
CA MET A 37 2.65 -5.60 8.24
C MET A 37 3.61 -6.38 7.34
N LYS A 38 3.10 -6.85 6.21
CA LYS A 38 3.90 -7.49 5.17
C LYS A 38 3.61 -6.84 3.83
N ILE A 39 4.67 -6.59 3.05
CA ILE A 39 4.54 -6.26 1.64
C ILE A 39 4.56 -7.59 0.88
N ILE A 40 3.48 -7.88 0.15
CA ILE A 40 3.34 -9.14 -0.59
C ILE A 40 3.90 -9.00 -2.00
N GLU A 41 3.56 -7.92 -2.67
CA GLU A 41 4.01 -7.60 -4.03
C GLU A 41 4.14 -6.10 -4.18
N GLU A 42 5.06 -5.69 -5.02
CA GLU A 42 5.34 -4.28 -5.28
C GLU A 42 5.69 -4.11 -6.75
N PHE A 43 5.02 -3.17 -7.42
CA PHE A 43 5.24 -2.88 -8.83
C PHE A 43 5.36 -1.38 -9.05
N TRP A 44 6.28 -0.99 -9.94
CA TRP A 44 6.26 0.33 -10.56
C TRP A 44 5.47 0.20 -11.85
N THR A 45 4.60 1.17 -12.12
CA THR A 45 3.68 1.10 -13.26
C THR A 45 3.81 2.34 -14.13
N MET A 46 3.38 2.21 -15.37
CA MET A 46 3.21 3.35 -16.27
C MET A 46 1.71 3.66 -16.37
N GLY A 47 1.37 4.87 -16.75
CA GLY A 47 -0.03 5.30 -16.89
C GLY A 47 -0.50 6.15 -15.74
N ALA A 48 -1.76 5.99 -15.35
CA ALA A 48 -2.40 6.86 -14.35
C ALA A 48 -1.80 6.77 -12.95
N TYR A 49 -1.22 5.61 -12.61
CA TYR A 49 -0.56 5.37 -11.33
C TYR A 49 0.89 5.02 -11.57
N ASP A 50 1.75 5.38 -10.63
CA ASP A 50 3.19 5.15 -10.72
C ASP A 50 3.62 3.87 -10.01
N GLY A 51 2.77 3.33 -9.17
CA GLY A 51 3.05 2.07 -8.50
C GLY A 51 1.80 1.41 -7.91
N VAL A 52 1.92 0.12 -7.65
CA VAL A 52 0.90 -0.69 -7.00
C VAL A 52 1.59 -1.57 -5.97
N VAL A 53 1.10 -1.58 -4.75
CA VAL A 53 1.66 -2.42 -3.68
C VAL A 53 0.54 -3.21 -3.03
N LEU A 54 0.78 -4.49 -2.84
CA LEU A 54 -0.12 -5.38 -2.09
C LEU A 54 0.44 -5.57 -0.69
N PHE A 55 -0.39 -5.32 0.32
CA PHE A 55 -0.04 -5.46 1.73
C PHE A 55 -0.93 -6.46 2.44
N ASP A 56 -0.36 -7.09 3.47
CA ASP A 56 -1.14 -7.70 4.54
C ASP A 56 -0.91 -6.87 5.80
N ALA A 57 -1.97 -6.50 6.47
CA ALA A 57 -1.91 -5.73 7.71
C ALA A 57 -2.91 -6.28 8.75
N PRO A 58 -2.62 -6.09 10.05
CA PRO A 58 -3.49 -6.62 11.11
C PRO A 58 -4.90 -6.03 11.07
N ASP A 59 -5.02 -4.74 10.75
CA ASP A 59 -6.29 -4.00 10.78
C ASP A 59 -6.20 -2.73 9.93
N ASP A 60 -7.37 -2.11 9.75
CA ASP A 60 -7.49 -0.88 8.96
C ASP A 60 -6.71 0.28 9.58
N GLU A 61 -6.72 0.38 10.90
CA GLU A 61 -6.03 1.46 11.61
C GLU A 61 -4.52 1.40 11.37
N THR A 62 -3.93 0.21 11.43
CA THR A 62 -2.49 0.02 11.17
C THR A 62 -2.15 0.37 9.73
N MET A 63 -2.95 -0.11 8.77
CA MET A 63 -2.73 0.21 7.35
C MET A 63 -2.85 1.71 7.11
N THR A 64 -3.84 2.36 7.71
CA THR A 64 -4.05 3.80 7.57
C THR A 64 -2.90 4.59 8.18
N ALA A 65 -2.44 4.20 9.37
CA ALA A 65 -1.30 4.85 10.02
C ALA A 65 -0.05 4.77 9.16
N PHE A 66 0.20 3.60 8.57
CA PHE A 66 1.33 3.40 7.65
C PHE A 66 1.20 4.32 6.42
N ALA A 67 0.03 4.35 5.79
CA ALA A 67 -0.23 5.19 4.62
C ALA A 67 -0.02 6.67 4.94
N CYS A 68 -0.52 7.13 6.10
CA CYS A 68 -0.31 8.51 6.56
C CYS A 68 1.17 8.82 6.75
N LYS A 69 1.90 7.91 7.38
CA LYS A 69 3.34 8.10 7.63
C LYS A 69 4.13 8.21 6.33
N VAL A 70 3.89 7.30 5.40
CA VAL A 70 4.56 7.32 4.09
C VAL A 70 4.21 8.59 3.31
N SER A 71 2.93 8.95 3.27
CA SER A 71 2.49 10.16 2.55
C SER A 71 3.05 11.44 3.17
N SER A 72 3.24 11.45 4.50
CA SER A 72 3.77 12.63 5.20
C SER A 72 5.21 12.97 4.80
N LEU A 73 5.94 12.02 4.22
CA LEU A 73 7.29 12.27 3.72
C LEU A 73 7.30 13.10 2.42
N GLY A 74 6.15 13.25 1.79
CA GLY A 74 6.00 14.15 0.65
C GLY A 74 6.40 13.60 -0.71
N ASN A 75 6.72 12.32 -0.81
CA ASN A 75 7.18 11.71 -2.07
C ASN A 75 6.07 11.06 -2.87
N VAL A 76 5.03 10.56 -2.22
CA VAL A 76 3.93 9.85 -2.86
C VAL A 76 2.59 10.25 -2.28
N LYS A 77 1.56 10.10 -3.11
CA LYS A 77 0.15 10.13 -2.71
C LYS A 77 -0.40 8.74 -2.92
N THR A 78 -1.22 8.26 -1.99
CA THR A 78 -1.73 6.89 -2.02
C THR A 78 -3.24 6.84 -2.07
N GLU A 79 -3.75 5.86 -2.80
CA GLU A 79 -5.14 5.43 -2.72
C GLU A 79 -5.10 3.99 -2.25
N THR A 80 -5.50 3.74 -1.02
CA THR A 80 -5.45 2.41 -0.43
C THR A 80 -6.85 1.86 -0.25
N MET A 81 -7.05 0.63 -0.68
CA MET A 81 -8.34 -0.03 -0.59
C MET A 81 -8.22 -1.38 0.11
N ARG A 82 -9.24 -1.73 0.88
CA ARG A 82 -9.37 -3.06 1.45
C ARG A 82 -9.68 -4.05 0.33
N ALA A 83 -8.92 -5.12 0.26
CA ALA A 83 -9.13 -6.16 -0.74
C ALA A 83 -9.61 -7.45 -0.04
N PHE A 84 -10.45 -8.20 -0.71
CA PHE A 84 -10.99 -9.45 -0.21
C PHE A 84 -10.52 -10.59 -1.10
N ARG A 85 -9.98 -11.64 -0.47
CA ARG A 85 -9.62 -12.86 -1.18
C ARG A 85 -10.89 -13.62 -1.55
N LYS A 86 -10.78 -14.56 -2.44
CA LYS A 86 -11.93 -15.37 -2.89
C LYS A 86 -12.68 -15.98 -1.70
N GLU A 87 -11.97 -16.57 -0.76
CA GLU A 87 -12.55 -17.21 0.42
C GLU A 87 -13.29 -16.21 1.31
N GLU A 88 -12.72 -15.00 1.44
CA GLU A 88 -13.37 -13.91 2.18
C GLU A 88 -14.64 -13.47 1.47
N MET A 89 -14.59 -13.37 0.14
CA MET A 89 -15.75 -12.96 -0.66
C MET A 89 -16.88 -14.00 -0.56
N GLU A 90 -16.54 -15.28 -0.53
CA GLU A 90 -17.52 -16.34 -0.30
C GLU A 90 -18.29 -16.14 1.01
N LYS A 91 -17.57 -15.81 2.09
CA LYS A 91 -18.18 -15.51 3.38
C LYS A 91 -19.09 -14.27 3.33
N ILE A 92 -18.63 -13.24 2.64
CA ILE A 92 -19.41 -12.00 2.46
C ILE A 92 -20.73 -12.32 1.75
N LEU A 93 -20.65 -13.07 0.66
CA LEU A 93 -21.84 -13.44 -0.11
C LEU A 93 -22.83 -14.27 0.68
N SER A 94 -22.33 -15.07 1.63
CA SER A 94 -23.21 -15.88 2.49
C SER A 94 -24.10 -15.03 3.39
N LYS A 95 -23.79 -13.76 3.57
CA LYS A 95 -24.62 -12.81 4.35
C LYS A 95 -25.80 -12.27 3.56
N ILE A 96 -25.83 -12.50 2.27
CA ILE A 96 -26.95 -12.11 1.42
C ILE A 96 -27.98 -13.23 1.44
N LYS A 97 -29.17 -12.92 1.91
CA LYS A 97 -30.25 -13.90 2.03
C LYS A 97 -31.25 -13.75 0.91
#